data_cb19e691481d7db9a04fc973aba42646
#
_entry.id   cb19e691481d7db9a04fc973aba42646
#
_cell.length_a   1.000
_cell.length_b   1.000
_cell.length_c   1.000
_cell.angle_alpha   90.00
_cell.angle_beta   90.00
_cell.angle_gamma   90.00
#
_symmetry.space_group_name_H-M   'P 1'
#
loop_
_entity.id
_entity.type
_entity.pdbx_description
1 polymer ?
#
loop_
_entity_poly.entity_id
_entity_poly.type
_entity_poly.pdbx_seq_one_letter_code
_entity_poly.pdbx_strand_id
1 'polypeptide(L)'
;MKKLVVAVFALGLLTACSSEPSKPAPVEKPKPPEPITARNAFQKCYIAARNWARDAQPYRIESILTDDSKGREGKSRAWRVGFASPTQQHSSRPYTWEDGEVSFGVEDSYSPSNTSTTVFDQAFLKVDSNQALDTAQKHGGDKLLEKAPDTPILYIVDWNRQTNELTWHVIYGTDPVSAKLRVAVNASTGDFLRVEK
;
A
#
# COMPACT_ATOMS: atom_id res chain seq x y z
N MET A 1 23.10 78.63 -57.02
CA MET A 1 23.82 77.42 -56.56
C MET A 1 22.77 76.57 -55.83
N LYS A 2 22.19 75.61 -56.53
CA LYS A 2 21.13 74.76 -56.04
C LYS A 2 21.68 73.40 -55.71
N LYS A 3 21.58 72.97 -54.46
CA LYS A 3 21.99 71.64 -54.03
C LYS A 3 20.80 70.71 -54.05
N LEU A 4 20.89 69.68 -54.88
CA LEU A 4 19.92 68.62 -55.05
C LEU A 4 20.07 67.60 -53.92
N VAL A 5 19.07 67.35 -53.17
CA VAL A 5 19.05 66.29 -52.17
C VAL A 5 18.27 65.11 -52.75
N VAL A 6 18.93 63.98 -52.93
CA VAL A 6 18.36 62.72 -53.37
C VAL A 6 17.88 61.92 -52.12
N ALA A 7 16.62 61.69 -51.98
CA ALA A 7 16.04 60.82 -50.95
C ALA A 7 16.01 59.37 -51.45
N VAL A 8 16.72 58.49 -50.78
CA VAL A 8 16.67 57.03 -51.02
C VAL A 8 15.57 56.42 -50.15
N PHE A 9 14.54 55.89 -50.77
CA PHE A 9 13.50 55.10 -50.10
C PHE A 9 14.01 53.66 -49.94
N ALA A 10 14.26 53.27 -48.72
CA ALA A 10 14.53 51.86 -48.35
C ALA A 10 13.20 51.13 -48.11
N LEU A 11 12.89 50.19 -49.01
CA LEU A 11 11.74 49.29 -48.89
C LEU A 11 12.06 48.17 -47.88
N GLY A 12 11.52 48.23 -46.66
CA GLY A 12 11.65 47.20 -45.65
C GLY A 12 10.72 46.03 -45.95
N LEU A 13 11.26 44.89 -46.29
CA LEU A 13 10.54 43.60 -46.37
C LEU A 13 10.16 43.13 -44.97
N LEU A 14 8.89 43.22 -44.61
CA LEU A 14 8.31 42.57 -43.43
C LEU A 14 8.15 41.08 -43.73
N THR A 15 9.08 40.24 -43.27
CA THR A 15 8.88 38.80 -43.20
C THR A 15 7.97 38.48 -41.99
N ALA A 16 6.69 38.23 -42.27
CA ALA A 16 5.73 37.68 -41.31
C ALA A 16 6.13 36.24 -41.01
N CYS A 17 6.77 36.01 -39.84
CA CYS A 17 6.86 34.65 -39.25
C CYS A 17 5.46 34.19 -38.86
N SER A 18 4.88 33.37 -39.71
CA SER A 18 3.69 32.57 -39.34
C SER A 18 4.15 31.47 -38.36
N SER A 19 3.98 31.69 -37.05
CA SER A 19 4.12 30.64 -36.06
C SER A 19 2.86 29.77 -36.14
N GLU A 20 2.98 28.58 -36.76
CA GLU A 20 1.95 27.53 -36.63
C GLU A 20 1.73 27.25 -35.15
N PRO A 21 0.48 27.11 -34.68
CA PRO A 21 0.19 26.71 -33.32
C PRO A 21 0.76 25.30 -33.09
N SER A 22 1.75 25.19 -32.22
CA SER A 22 2.32 23.91 -31.82
C SER A 22 1.20 23.02 -31.27
N LYS A 23 1.01 21.85 -31.89
CA LYS A 23 0.10 20.82 -31.45
C LYS A 23 0.38 20.52 -29.98
N PRO A 24 -0.63 20.55 -29.06
CA PRO A 24 -0.40 20.23 -27.66
C PRO A 24 0.28 18.87 -27.55
N ALA A 25 1.37 18.81 -26.79
CA ALA A 25 2.02 17.53 -26.49
C ALA A 25 1.00 16.59 -25.86
N PRO A 26 1.04 15.27 -26.18
CA PRO A 26 0.15 14.29 -25.55
C PRO A 26 0.33 14.41 -24.05
N VAL A 27 -0.75 14.66 -23.31
CA VAL A 27 -0.74 14.61 -21.85
C VAL A 27 -0.51 13.15 -21.48
N GLU A 28 0.71 12.83 -21.06
CA GLU A 28 1.00 11.51 -20.48
C GLU A 28 0.06 11.28 -19.32
N LYS A 29 -0.72 10.19 -19.37
CA LYS A 29 -1.55 9.77 -18.24
C LYS A 29 -0.61 9.53 -17.05
N PRO A 30 -0.95 10.05 -15.86
CA PRO A 30 -0.14 9.79 -14.67
C PRO A 30 0.11 8.30 -14.53
N LYS A 31 1.39 7.92 -14.37
CA LYS A 31 1.74 6.52 -14.10
C LYS A 31 1.04 6.10 -12.79
N PRO A 32 0.36 4.95 -12.75
CA PRO A 32 -0.24 4.46 -11.51
C PRO A 32 0.80 4.41 -10.39
N PRO A 33 0.44 4.74 -9.15
CA PRO A 33 1.34 4.65 -8.01
C PRO A 33 1.96 3.25 -7.90
N GLU A 34 3.20 3.18 -7.44
CA GLU A 34 3.88 1.90 -7.25
C GLU A 34 3.32 1.15 -6.03
N PRO A 35 3.32 -0.21 -6.05
CA PRO A 35 2.95 -0.99 -4.88
C PRO A 35 3.86 -0.66 -3.69
N ILE A 36 3.29 -0.62 -2.49
CA ILE A 36 4.00 -0.31 -1.25
C ILE A 36 3.94 -1.45 -0.24
N THR A 37 4.83 -1.41 0.74
CA THR A 37 4.84 -2.37 1.86
C THR A 37 3.74 -2.06 2.88
N ALA A 38 3.44 -3.04 3.72
CA ALA A 38 2.40 -2.93 4.74
C ALA A 38 2.62 -1.78 5.73
N ARG A 39 3.87 -1.57 6.19
CA ARG A 39 4.16 -0.48 7.13
C ARG A 39 3.98 0.90 6.50
N ASN A 40 4.30 1.04 5.22
CA ASN A 40 4.06 2.29 4.51
C ASN A 40 2.55 2.58 4.37
N ALA A 41 1.75 1.57 4.02
CA ALA A 41 0.30 1.70 3.96
C ALA A 41 -0.30 1.96 5.35
N PHE A 42 0.16 1.21 6.37
CA PHE A 42 -0.25 1.38 7.75
C PHE A 42 -0.09 2.81 8.22
N GLN A 43 1.06 3.43 8.00
CA GLN A 43 1.30 4.80 8.46
C GLN A 43 0.34 5.81 7.82
N LYS A 44 0.02 5.65 6.53
CA LYS A 44 -0.95 6.49 5.83
C LYS A 44 -2.36 6.33 6.41
N CYS A 45 -2.80 5.07 6.62
CA CYS A 45 -4.09 4.78 7.25
C CYS A 45 -4.13 5.23 8.71
N TYR A 46 -3.03 5.11 9.46
CA TYR A 46 -2.96 5.51 10.87
C TYR A 46 -3.15 7.00 11.06
N ILE A 47 -2.57 7.83 10.20
CA ILE A 47 -2.80 9.28 10.23
C ILE A 47 -4.30 9.58 10.07
N ALA A 48 -4.98 8.94 9.12
CA ALA A 48 -6.40 9.11 8.90
C ALA A 48 -7.25 8.60 10.09
N ALA A 49 -6.88 7.44 10.65
CA ALA A 49 -7.54 6.85 11.82
C ALA A 49 -7.42 7.74 13.07
N ARG A 50 -6.27 8.40 13.28
CA ARG A 50 -6.07 9.35 14.40
C ARG A 50 -6.91 10.62 14.27
N ASN A 51 -7.32 10.99 13.07
CA ASN A 51 -8.28 12.07 12.86
C ASN A 51 -9.72 11.65 13.22
N TRP A 52 -10.06 10.37 13.08
CA TRP A 52 -11.33 9.80 13.50
C TRP A 52 -11.37 9.60 15.03
N ALA A 53 -10.35 8.95 15.59
CA ALA A 53 -10.26 8.69 17.03
C ALA A 53 -8.80 8.83 17.50
N ARG A 54 -8.57 9.70 18.50
CA ARG A 54 -7.23 9.98 19.03
C ARG A 54 -6.57 8.76 19.69
N ASP A 55 -7.35 7.82 20.16
CA ASP A 55 -6.93 6.56 20.78
C ASP A 55 -7.03 5.36 19.84
N ALA A 56 -7.21 5.61 18.52
CA ALA A 56 -7.28 4.53 17.53
C ALA A 56 -6.04 3.61 17.63
N GLN A 57 -6.31 2.32 17.81
CA GLN A 57 -5.31 1.26 17.87
C GLN A 57 -5.56 0.25 16.73
N PRO A 58 -4.52 -0.23 16.05
CA PRO A 58 -4.68 -1.23 15.01
C PRO A 58 -5.02 -2.59 15.61
N TYR A 59 -5.84 -3.37 14.90
CA TYR A 59 -6.07 -4.78 15.23
C TYR A 59 -5.71 -5.74 14.10
N ARG A 60 -5.62 -5.23 12.86
CA ARG A 60 -5.29 -6.06 11.70
C ARG A 60 -4.77 -5.20 10.55
N ILE A 61 -3.78 -5.71 9.84
CA ILE A 61 -3.32 -5.18 8.55
C ILE A 61 -3.36 -6.33 7.56
N GLU A 62 -3.95 -6.13 6.39
CA GLU A 62 -4.02 -7.15 5.36
C GLU A 62 -3.83 -6.56 3.96
N SER A 63 -3.13 -7.30 3.10
CA SER A 63 -3.06 -6.96 1.68
C SER A 63 -4.35 -7.37 0.97
N ILE A 64 -4.73 -6.59 -0.03
CA ILE A 64 -5.83 -6.92 -0.93
C ILE A 64 -5.22 -7.29 -2.27
N LEU A 65 -5.62 -8.43 -2.84
CA LEU A 65 -5.23 -8.80 -4.19
C LEU A 65 -5.94 -7.90 -5.19
N THR A 66 -5.17 -7.42 -6.15
CA THR A 66 -5.66 -6.70 -7.32
C THR A 66 -5.15 -7.40 -8.57
N ASP A 67 -5.78 -7.20 -9.71
CA ASP A 67 -5.38 -7.84 -10.97
C ASP A 67 -3.90 -7.57 -11.32
N ASP A 68 -3.42 -6.39 -10.96
CA ASP A 68 -2.06 -5.91 -11.24
C ASP A 68 -1.05 -6.20 -10.12
N SER A 69 -1.48 -6.79 -8.99
CA SER A 69 -0.60 -7.02 -7.83
C SER A 69 -0.78 -8.42 -7.26
N LYS A 70 0.24 -9.25 -7.46
CA LYS A 70 0.29 -10.62 -6.91
C LYS A 70 0.99 -10.69 -5.53
N GLY A 71 1.19 -9.57 -4.84
CA GLY A 71 1.85 -9.51 -3.53
C GLY A 71 3.35 -9.82 -3.58
N ARG A 72 4.00 -9.68 -4.73
CA ARG A 72 5.45 -9.92 -4.87
C ARG A 72 6.25 -8.85 -4.12
N GLU A 73 7.45 -9.20 -3.72
CA GLU A 73 8.36 -8.33 -2.98
C GLU A 73 7.81 -7.81 -1.64
N GLY A 74 6.78 -8.46 -1.10
CA GLY A 74 6.14 -7.99 0.13
C GLY A 74 5.33 -6.71 -0.05
N LYS A 75 4.95 -6.37 -1.29
CA LYS A 75 4.25 -5.14 -1.64
C LYS A 75 2.87 -5.44 -2.22
N SER A 76 1.93 -4.52 -2.02
CA SER A 76 0.61 -4.54 -2.65
C SER A 76 0.20 -3.15 -3.11
N ARG A 77 -0.71 -3.10 -4.08
CA ARG A 77 -1.37 -1.86 -4.53
C ARG A 77 -2.53 -1.46 -3.64
N ALA A 78 -3.04 -2.41 -2.84
CA ALA A 78 -4.10 -2.14 -1.89
C ALA A 78 -3.85 -2.85 -0.56
N TRP A 79 -4.08 -2.11 0.53
CA TRP A 79 -3.94 -2.58 1.92
C TRP A 79 -5.14 -2.14 2.73
N ARG A 80 -5.68 -3.04 3.54
CA ARG A 80 -6.71 -2.71 4.54
C ARG A 80 -6.11 -2.76 5.93
N VAL A 81 -6.43 -1.74 6.73
CA VAL A 81 -6.03 -1.65 8.14
C VAL A 81 -7.27 -1.43 8.99
N GLY A 82 -7.53 -2.36 9.90
CA GLY A 82 -8.59 -2.23 10.88
C GLY A 82 -8.10 -1.51 12.13
N PHE A 83 -8.83 -0.48 12.55
CA PHE A 83 -8.58 0.23 13.80
C PHE A 83 -9.80 0.15 14.71
N ALA A 84 -9.55 0.12 16.01
CA ALA A 84 -10.58 0.21 17.04
C ALA A 84 -10.26 1.35 17.99
N SER A 85 -11.32 1.96 18.54
CA SER A 85 -11.25 2.99 19.57
C SER A 85 -12.03 2.53 20.79
N PRO A 86 -11.38 2.19 21.90
CA PRO A 86 -12.06 1.85 23.15
C PRO A 86 -12.88 3.00 23.74
N THR A 87 -12.49 4.26 23.48
CA THR A 87 -13.15 5.44 24.07
C THR A 87 -14.25 6.02 23.17
N GLN A 88 -14.17 5.83 21.85
CA GLN A 88 -15.17 6.30 20.90
C GLN A 88 -16.32 5.28 20.78
N GLN A 89 -17.19 5.22 21.78
CA GLN A 89 -18.37 4.35 21.81
C GLN A 89 -18.07 2.87 21.52
N HIS A 90 -16.87 2.38 21.85
CA HIS A 90 -16.42 1.03 21.50
C HIS A 90 -16.60 0.72 20.00
N SER A 91 -16.09 1.58 19.15
CA SER A 91 -16.22 1.41 17.70
C SER A 91 -14.93 0.97 17.03
N SER A 92 -15.10 0.36 15.85
CA SER A 92 -14.02 -0.02 14.95
C SER A 92 -14.30 0.48 13.54
N ARG A 93 -13.25 0.78 12.78
CA ARG A 93 -13.37 1.25 11.42
C ARG A 93 -12.21 0.75 10.57
N PRO A 94 -12.48 0.14 9.40
CA PRO A 94 -11.44 -0.20 8.44
C PRO A 94 -11.05 1.01 7.60
N TYR A 95 -9.76 1.12 7.31
CA TYR A 95 -9.17 2.06 6.36
C TYR A 95 -8.50 1.28 5.25
N THR A 96 -8.63 1.75 4.03
CA THR A 96 -7.98 1.15 2.85
C THR A 96 -7.09 2.18 2.21
N TRP A 97 -5.81 1.83 2.06
CA TRP A 97 -4.92 2.51 1.14
C TRP A 97 -4.94 1.76 -0.18
N GLU A 98 -5.20 2.45 -1.27
CA GLU A 98 -5.21 1.90 -2.63
C GLU A 98 -4.71 2.95 -3.60
N ASP A 99 -3.71 2.60 -4.41
CA ASP A 99 -3.15 3.45 -5.47
C ASP A 99 -2.84 4.91 -5.06
N GLY A 100 -2.38 5.10 -3.82
CA GLY A 100 -1.98 6.42 -3.31
C GLY A 100 -3.02 7.12 -2.45
N GLU A 101 -4.26 6.66 -2.45
CA GLU A 101 -5.36 7.26 -1.70
C GLU A 101 -5.72 6.44 -0.45
N VAL A 102 -6.24 7.13 0.57
CA VAL A 102 -6.79 6.50 1.78
C VAL A 102 -8.28 6.74 1.84
N SER A 103 -9.04 5.66 1.87
CA SER A 103 -10.48 5.66 2.11
C SER A 103 -10.81 4.95 3.43
N PHE A 104 -12.04 5.05 3.89
CA PHE A 104 -12.50 4.34 5.09
C PHE A 104 -13.86 3.69 4.85
N GLY A 105 -14.08 2.56 5.51
CA GLY A 105 -15.32 1.82 5.46
C GLY A 105 -16.31 2.24 6.54
N VAL A 106 -17.37 1.45 6.63
CA VAL A 106 -18.43 1.64 7.63
C VAL A 106 -17.88 1.35 9.01
N GLU A 107 -18.30 2.16 9.97
CA GLU A 107 -18.00 1.96 11.38
C GLU A 107 -18.84 0.81 11.94
N ASP A 108 -18.20 -0.02 12.77
CA ASP A 108 -18.81 -1.17 13.41
C ASP A 108 -18.50 -1.18 14.91
N SER A 109 -19.21 -1.99 15.66
CA SER A 109 -18.99 -2.16 17.09
C SER A 109 -17.65 -2.83 17.39
N TYR A 110 -17.01 -2.41 18.46
CA TYR A 110 -15.79 -3.02 18.98
C TYR A 110 -16.01 -3.56 20.40
N SER A 111 -15.48 -4.74 20.67
CA SER A 111 -15.40 -5.28 22.02
C SER A 111 -14.00 -5.82 22.32
N PRO A 112 -13.38 -5.44 23.46
CA PRO A 112 -12.08 -5.98 23.86
C PRO A 112 -12.08 -7.51 24.06
N SER A 113 -13.24 -8.13 24.25
CA SER A 113 -13.39 -9.58 24.37
C SER A 113 -13.40 -10.30 23.01
N ASN A 114 -13.65 -9.58 21.92
CA ASN A 114 -13.64 -10.14 20.58
C ASN A 114 -12.21 -10.47 20.15
N THR A 115 -11.94 -11.76 19.91
CA THR A 115 -10.60 -12.24 19.55
C THR A 115 -10.17 -11.84 18.14
N SER A 116 -11.10 -11.60 17.24
CA SER A 116 -10.81 -11.20 15.86
C SER A 116 -10.43 -9.71 15.72
N THR A 117 -10.70 -8.91 16.73
CA THR A 117 -10.38 -7.47 16.79
C THR A 117 -9.48 -7.13 17.97
N THR A 118 -8.57 -8.05 18.35
CA THR A 118 -7.57 -7.78 19.40
C THR A 118 -6.64 -6.68 18.94
N VAL A 119 -6.70 -5.54 19.60
CA VAL A 119 -5.80 -4.41 19.30
C VAL A 119 -4.38 -4.71 19.74
N PHE A 120 -3.41 -4.11 19.04
CA PHE A 120 -2.00 -4.21 19.38
C PHE A 120 -1.33 -2.83 19.36
N ASP A 121 -0.24 -2.72 20.10
CA ASP A 121 0.61 -1.54 20.04
C ASP A 121 1.46 -1.60 18.75
N GLN A 122 1.45 -0.51 17.98
CA GLN A 122 2.27 -0.37 16.77
C GLN A 122 3.77 -0.56 17.00
N ALA A 123 4.25 -0.39 18.24
CA ALA A 123 5.66 -0.64 18.61
C ALA A 123 6.09 -2.09 18.40
N PHE A 124 5.14 -3.03 18.35
CA PHE A 124 5.42 -4.44 18.02
C PHE A 124 5.57 -4.69 16.52
N LEU A 125 5.09 -3.80 15.65
CA LEU A 125 5.22 -3.91 14.20
C LEU A 125 6.60 -3.41 13.72
N LYS A 126 7.65 -4.16 14.03
CA LYS A 126 9.04 -3.81 13.67
C LYS A 126 9.45 -4.36 12.31
N VAL A 127 8.96 -5.54 11.98
CA VAL A 127 9.22 -6.26 10.73
C VAL A 127 8.16 -5.87 9.70
N ASP A 128 8.57 -5.47 8.50
CA ASP A 128 7.67 -5.13 7.42
C ASP A 128 7.31 -6.36 6.57
N SER A 129 6.32 -6.24 5.70
CA SER A 129 5.82 -7.34 4.86
C SER A 129 6.87 -7.95 3.93
N ASN A 130 7.82 -7.17 3.40
CA ASN A 130 8.93 -7.68 2.60
C ASN A 130 9.90 -8.54 3.44
N GLN A 131 10.21 -8.14 4.65
CA GLN A 131 11.06 -8.91 5.56
C GLN A 131 10.37 -10.22 6.02
N ALA A 132 9.05 -10.16 6.27
CA ALA A 132 8.26 -11.35 6.56
C ALA A 132 8.24 -12.32 5.36
N LEU A 133 8.17 -11.81 4.12
CA LEU A 133 8.28 -12.60 2.91
C LEU A 133 9.64 -13.30 2.83
N ASP A 134 10.75 -12.60 3.07
CA ASP A 134 12.10 -13.18 3.04
C ASP A 134 12.24 -14.39 3.98
N THR A 135 11.61 -14.30 5.16
CA THR A 135 11.55 -15.43 6.10
C THR A 135 10.67 -16.55 5.56
N ALA A 136 9.48 -16.24 5.05
CA ALA A 136 8.56 -17.24 4.52
C ALA A 136 9.10 -17.99 3.30
N GLN A 137 9.86 -17.32 2.42
CA GLN A 137 10.52 -17.93 1.27
C GLN A 137 11.49 -19.03 1.69
N LYS A 138 12.32 -18.77 2.70
CA LYS A 138 13.27 -19.76 3.25
C LYS A 138 12.56 -20.99 3.88
N HIS A 139 11.30 -20.82 4.29
CA HIS A 139 10.49 -21.87 4.95
C HIS A 139 9.42 -22.48 4.04
N GLY A 140 9.73 -22.60 2.76
CA GLY A 140 8.93 -23.35 1.78
C GLY A 140 8.33 -22.49 0.66
N GLY A 141 8.32 -21.16 0.81
CA GLY A 141 7.79 -20.26 -0.19
C GLY A 141 8.51 -20.34 -1.53
N ASP A 142 9.86 -20.37 -1.54
CA ASP A 142 10.65 -20.50 -2.77
C ASP A 142 10.34 -21.77 -3.52
N LYS A 143 10.33 -22.92 -2.84
CA LYS A 143 10.00 -24.22 -3.45
C LYS A 143 8.59 -24.28 -4.04
N LEU A 144 7.65 -23.55 -3.40
CA LEU A 144 6.29 -23.46 -3.92
C LEU A 144 6.26 -22.61 -5.19
N LEU A 145 6.93 -21.45 -5.18
CA LEU A 145 6.97 -20.54 -6.32
C LEU A 145 7.73 -21.11 -7.52
N GLU A 146 8.76 -21.94 -7.31
CA GLU A 146 9.43 -22.71 -8.38
C GLU A 146 8.44 -23.62 -9.12
N LYS A 147 7.53 -24.29 -8.40
CA LYS A 147 6.52 -25.20 -8.96
C LYS A 147 5.28 -24.48 -9.50
N ALA A 148 4.93 -23.34 -8.93
CA ALA A 148 3.72 -22.59 -9.25
C ALA A 148 4.02 -21.07 -9.21
N PRO A 149 4.76 -20.56 -10.22
CA PRO A 149 5.26 -19.18 -10.21
C PRO A 149 4.17 -18.11 -10.24
N ASP A 150 2.97 -18.46 -10.67
CA ASP A 150 1.84 -17.53 -10.70
C ASP A 150 1.03 -17.46 -9.40
N THR A 151 1.40 -18.24 -8.38
CA THR A 151 0.70 -18.21 -7.09
C THR A 151 0.79 -16.83 -6.46
N PRO A 152 -0.33 -16.16 -6.15
CA PRO A 152 -0.32 -14.86 -5.46
C PRO A 152 0.08 -15.06 -3.99
N ILE A 153 0.52 -13.95 -3.38
CA ILE A 153 0.91 -13.93 -1.98
C ILE A 153 0.10 -12.86 -1.26
N LEU A 154 -0.59 -13.27 -0.20
CA LEU A 154 -1.30 -12.38 0.71
C LEU A 154 -0.52 -12.23 2.01
N TYR A 155 -0.70 -11.10 2.64
CA TYR A 155 -0.08 -10.75 3.92
C TYR A 155 -1.17 -10.35 4.90
N ILE A 156 -1.13 -10.93 6.07
CA ILE A 156 -1.98 -10.54 7.20
C ILE A 156 -1.09 -10.41 8.43
N VAL A 157 -1.28 -9.37 9.20
CA VAL A 157 -0.70 -9.27 10.55
C VAL A 157 -1.79 -8.97 11.55
N ASP A 158 -1.83 -9.76 12.60
CA ASP A 158 -2.74 -9.59 13.73
C ASP A 158 -2.12 -10.13 15.03
N TRP A 159 -2.79 -9.85 16.14
CA TRP A 159 -2.34 -10.26 17.46
C TRP A 159 -2.79 -11.68 17.78
N ASN A 160 -1.84 -12.57 17.98
CA ASN A 160 -2.11 -13.92 18.47
C ASN A 160 -2.20 -13.93 19.99
N ARG A 161 -3.43 -14.08 20.52
CA ARG A 161 -3.65 -14.13 21.98
C ARG A 161 -3.07 -15.37 22.67
N GLN A 162 -2.95 -16.48 21.94
CA GLN A 162 -2.44 -17.74 22.54
C GLN A 162 -0.94 -17.66 22.81
N THR A 163 -0.19 -17.05 21.88
CA THR A 163 1.26 -16.90 22.01
C THR A 163 1.66 -15.52 22.52
N ASN A 164 0.67 -14.59 22.64
CA ASN A 164 0.87 -13.22 23.10
C ASN A 164 1.90 -12.45 22.26
N GLU A 165 1.81 -12.59 20.95
CA GLU A 165 2.73 -11.96 20.00
C GLU A 165 2.04 -11.46 18.74
N LEU A 166 2.58 -10.42 18.12
CA LEU A 166 2.14 -9.93 16.82
C LEU A 166 2.73 -10.85 15.73
N THR A 167 1.85 -11.42 14.91
CA THR A 167 2.22 -12.46 13.95
C THR A 167 1.89 -12.04 12.52
N TRP A 168 2.87 -12.10 11.63
CA TRP A 168 2.68 -12.09 10.19
C TRP A 168 2.24 -13.47 9.71
N HIS A 169 1.19 -13.52 8.91
CA HIS A 169 0.77 -14.66 8.11
C HIS A 169 1.08 -14.36 6.65
N VAL A 170 2.10 -15.03 6.11
CA VAL A 170 2.44 -14.97 4.69
C VAL A 170 1.76 -16.14 3.99
N ILE A 171 0.83 -15.83 3.10
CA ILE A 171 -0.16 -16.77 2.58
C ILE A 171 0.04 -16.91 1.06
N TYR A 172 0.42 -18.09 0.62
CA TYR A 172 0.60 -18.41 -0.81
C TYR A 172 -0.70 -18.98 -1.39
N GLY A 173 -1.52 -18.12 -1.95
CA GLY A 173 -2.86 -18.42 -2.47
C GLY A 173 -3.70 -17.17 -2.58
N THR A 174 -4.96 -17.33 -2.98
CA THR A 174 -5.93 -16.24 -3.13
C THR A 174 -6.69 -15.92 -1.86
N ASP A 175 -6.71 -16.85 -0.91
CA ASP A 175 -7.36 -16.70 0.39
C ASP A 175 -6.70 -17.60 1.46
N PRO A 176 -6.89 -17.31 2.75
CA PRO A 176 -6.27 -18.10 3.83
C PRO A 176 -6.74 -19.56 3.92
N VAL A 177 -7.95 -19.88 3.48
CA VAL A 177 -8.55 -21.23 3.65
C VAL A 177 -8.03 -22.20 2.60
N SER A 178 -7.93 -21.74 1.35
CA SER A 178 -7.47 -22.54 0.20
C SER A 178 -5.98 -22.39 -0.11
N ALA A 179 -5.22 -21.72 0.75
CA ALA A 179 -3.80 -21.45 0.55
C ALA A 179 -2.98 -22.75 0.43
N LYS A 180 -2.05 -22.75 -0.52
CA LYS A 180 -1.11 -23.86 -0.71
C LYS A 180 -0.03 -23.94 0.37
N LEU A 181 0.30 -22.80 0.96
CA LEU A 181 1.26 -22.66 2.05
C LEU A 181 0.91 -21.41 2.85
N ARG A 182 1.00 -21.51 4.17
CA ARG A 182 0.91 -20.37 5.09
C ARG A 182 2.09 -20.43 6.05
N VAL A 183 2.81 -19.33 6.17
CA VAL A 183 3.98 -19.23 7.04
C VAL A 183 3.75 -18.13 8.06
N ALA A 184 3.85 -18.48 9.34
CA ALA A 184 3.79 -17.52 10.45
C ALA A 184 5.19 -17.01 10.79
N VAL A 185 5.32 -15.68 10.90
CA VAL A 185 6.58 -14.98 11.23
C VAL A 185 6.30 -13.97 12.34
N ASN A 186 7.18 -13.88 13.32
CA ASN A 186 7.06 -12.90 14.40
C ASN A 186 7.23 -11.48 13.85
N ALA A 187 6.25 -10.62 14.03
CA ALA A 187 6.26 -9.26 13.47
C ALA A 187 7.18 -8.28 14.22
N SER A 188 7.72 -8.70 15.37
CA SER A 188 8.67 -7.89 16.16
C SER A 188 10.13 -8.28 15.93
N THR A 189 10.41 -9.55 15.63
CA THR A 189 11.78 -10.08 15.51
C THR A 189 12.13 -10.54 14.10
N GLY A 190 11.14 -10.94 13.29
CA GLY A 190 11.34 -11.55 11.98
C GLY A 190 11.58 -13.06 12.01
N ASP A 191 11.54 -13.67 13.20
CA ASP A 191 11.76 -15.09 13.35
C ASP A 191 10.63 -15.92 12.75
N PHE A 192 11.00 -17.04 12.12
CA PHE A 192 10.05 -18.06 11.73
C PHE A 192 9.38 -18.69 12.95
N LEU A 193 8.05 -18.75 12.93
CA LEU A 193 7.29 -19.38 14.01
C LEU A 193 6.84 -20.80 13.64
N ARG A 194 6.14 -20.93 12.52
CA ARG A 194 5.59 -22.23 12.05
C ARG A 194 5.06 -22.14 10.63
N VAL A 195 4.88 -23.31 10.02
CA VAL A 195 3.97 -23.48 8.87
C VAL A 195 2.57 -23.72 9.44
N GLU A 196 1.61 -22.97 8.96
CA GLU A 196 0.21 -23.09 9.37
C GLU A 196 -0.54 -24.08 8.46
N LYS A 197 -1.47 -24.80 9.03
CA LYS A 197 -2.33 -25.78 8.32
C LYS A 197 -3.68 -25.17 8.03
#